data_834d2c40f7be821efb9c996fe7095324
#
_entry.id   834d2c40f7be821efb9c996fe7095324
#
_cell.length_a   1.000
_cell.length_b   1.000
_cell.length_c   1.000
_cell.angle_alpha   90.00
_cell.angle_beta   90.00
_cell.angle_gamma   90.00
#
_symmetry.space_group_name_H-M   'P 1'
#
loop_
_entity.id
_entity.type
_entity.pdbx_description
1 polymer ?
#
loop_
_entity_poly.entity_id
_entity_poly.type
_entity_poly.pdbx_seq_one_letter_code
_entity_poly.pdbx_strand_id
1 'polypeptide(L)'
;TTQIAGALIAQGSVVVDSNVKKVQHPTGGVVGKLNVQDGDRVKAGDILVQLDDTVTRANLAIVTKGLDELAARKARLEAERDGAESVTFPRMLLAHAEDAPVAIAIANERKLFELRRTARLGQKAQLRQRITQLQDEISGQTAQQEAKAREITLIGKELEGVRELWKNNLVQITRLTALERDAARLEGERAQLIAAVAQTKGKISETELQIIQIDQDLSSEVAKDMREVDAKYGEFVERKVAAEDQLKRIDIRAPQDGVVLESKVHTVGGVIQAGDAIMLIVPETDNLQVEAKISPRDIDQIQVGQSAMLRFSAFNLRTTPEINGTITRIAADTTADQRTGQTYYNTRIAMTKGEIARLGEVKLIPGMPVEAFVQTGERSVMSYLMKPLQDQFMRAFREK
;
A
#
# COMPACT_ATOMS: atom_id res chain seq x y z
N THR A 1 12.42 31.34 -66.67
CA THR A 1 11.10 31.21 -66.00
C THR A 1 11.25 31.80 -64.58
N THR A 2 10.77 33.02 -64.38
CA THR A 2 10.77 33.70 -63.10
C THR A 2 9.77 32.98 -62.17
N GLN A 3 10.23 32.53 -61.01
CA GLN A 3 9.41 31.95 -59.95
C GLN A 3 8.91 33.06 -59.04
N ILE A 4 7.63 33.08 -58.67
CA ILE A 4 7.04 33.95 -57.67
C ILE A 4 6.73 33.12 -56.44
N ALA A 5 7.34 33.47 -55.30
CA ALA A 5 6.98 32.89 -54.00
C ALA A 5 5.61 33.44 -53.57
N GLY A 6 4.65 32.58 -53.41
CA GLY A 6 3.34 32.93 -52.82
C GLY A 6 3.50 33.01 -51.29
N ALA A 7 2.79 33.95 -50.65
CA ALA A 7 2.68 34.01 -49.22
C ALA A 7 1.22 34.06 -48.79
N LEU A 8 0.88 33.21 -47.84
CA LEU A 8 -0.42 33.24 -47.17
C LEU A 8 -0.33 34.17 -45.96
N ILE A 9 -1.23 35.15 -45.88
CA ILE A 9 -1.28 36.11 -44.78
C ILE A 9 -2.30 35.59 -43.74
N ALA A 10 -1.82 35.36 -42.51
CA ALA A 10 -2.66 34.97 -41.42
C ALA A 10 -2.52 35.94 -40.23
N GLN A 11 -3.67 36.32 -39.68
CA GLN A 11 -3.67 37.09 -38.45
C GLN A 11 -3.46 36.18 -37.26
N GLY A 12 -2.69 36.61 -36.28
CA GLY A 12 -2.38 35.85 -35.07
C GLY A 12 -2.06 36.75 -33.86
N SER A 13 -1.72 36.14 -32.80
CA SER A 13 -1.26 36.80 -31.59
C SER A 13 -0.11 36.02 -30.94
N VAL A 14 0.72 36.75 -30.20
CA VAL A 14 1.76 36.14 -29.37
C VAL A 14 1.10 35.38 -28.23
N VAL A 15 1.47 34.13 -28.04
CA VAL A 15 1.01 33.26 -26.94
C VAL A 15 2.21 32.60 -26.24
N VAL A 16 2.03 32.21 -25.01
CA VAL A 16 3.05 31.43 -24.27
C VAL A 16 2.87 29.95 -24.66
N ASP A 17 3.96 29.26 -24.89
CA ASP A 17 3.95 27.85 -25.32
C ASP A 17 3.45 26.89 -24.24
N SER A 18 3.49 27.28 -22.97
CA SER A 18 3.13 26.43 -21.85
C SER A 18 1.74 26.72 -21.31
N ASN A 19 1.03 25.66 -21.01
CA ASN A 19 -0.30 25.74 -20.41
C ASN A 19 -0.22 26.21 -18.95
N VAL A 20 -1.08 27.14 -18.59
CA VAL A 20 -1.34 27.52 -17.20
C VAL A 20 -1.67 26.24 -16.40
N LYS A 21 -0.95 26.02 -15.30
CA LYS A 21 -1.20 24.88 -14.43
C LYS A 21 -2.16 25.26 -13.31
N LYS A 22 -3.22 24.49 -13.18
CA LYS A 22 -4.13 24.60 -12.04
C LYS A 22 -3.55 23.83 -10.86
N VAL A 23 -3.40 24.50 -9.72
CA VAL A 23 -3.08 23.85 -8.46
C VAL A 23 -4.39 23.45 -7.81
N GLN A 24 -4.54 22.16 -7.54
CA GLN A 24 -5.75 21.56 -6.95
C GLN A 24 -5.33 20.57 -5.86
N HIS A 25 -6.23 20.34 -4.88
CA HIS A 25 -6.04 19.32 -3.87
C HIS A 25 -7.15 18.25 -3.95
N PRO A 26 -6.82 16.95 -3.95
CA PRO A 26 -7.79 15.90 -4.22
C PRO A 26 -8.84 15.73 -3.12
N THR A 27 -8.51 16.00 -1.87
CA THR A 27 -9.41 15.82 -0.70
C THR A 27 -9.82 17.13 -0.04
N GLY A 28 -9.20 18.27 -0.40
CA GLY A 28 -9.41 19.54 0.30
C GLY A 28 -8.83 19.53 1.70
N GLY A 29 -9.27 20.48 2.53
CA GLY A 29 -8.86 20.63 3.93
C GLY A 29 -8.95 22.06 4.45
N VAL A 30 -8.59 22.25 5.72
CA VAL A 30 -8.51 23.58 6.35
C VAL A 30 -7.10 24.15 6.09
N VAL A 31 -7.02 25.42 5.73
CA VAL A 31 -5.76 26.14 5.49
C VAL A 31 -5.07 26.43 6.81
N GLY A 32 -3.93 25.81 7.06
CA GLY A 32 -3.09 26.09 8.23
C GLY A 32 -2.14 27.26 8.01
N LYS A 33 -1.53 27.37 6.79
CA LYS A 33 -0.62 28.43 6.43
C LYS A 33 -0.68 28.72 4.94
N LEU A 34 -0.61 30.01 4.59
CA LEU A 34 -0.50 30.50 3.21
C LEU A 34 0.87 31.15 3.05
N ASN A 35 1.68 30.64 2.09
CA ASN A 35 3.05 31.10 1.90
C ASN A 35 3.22 32.02 0.70
N VAL A 36 2.21 32.13 -0.18
CA VAL A 36 2.28 32.90 -1.43
C VAL A 36 1.05 33.75 -1.63
N GLN A 37 1.19 34.83 -2.42
CA GLN A 37 0.11 35.72 -2.82
C GLN A 37 0.10 35.85 -4.35
N ASP A 38 -0.98 36.45 -4.90
CA ASP A 38 -1.05 36.74 -6.33
C ASP A 38 0.10 37.66 -6.75
N GLY A 39 0.79 37.27 -7.81
CA GLY A 39 1.95 37.95 -8.34
C GLY A 39 3.31 37.45 -7.83
N ASP A 40 3.33 36.54 -6.85
CA ASP A 40 4.56 35.93 -6.34
C ASP A 40 5.18 34.97 -7.34
N ARG A 41 6.51 34.95 -7.42
CA ARG A 41 7.31 34.03 -8.21
C ARG A 41 7.60 32.77 -7.38
N VAL A 42 7.33 31.62 -7.95
CA VAL A 42 7.53 30.33 -7.31
C VAL A 42 8.32 29.39 -8.21
N LYS A 43 9.09 28.52 -7.58
CA LYS A 43 9.80 27.41 -8.25
C LYS A 43 9.05 26.09 -8.07
N ALA A 44 9.27 25.17 -8.99
CA ALA A 44 8.74 23.83 -8.87
C ALA A 44 9.12 23.20 -7.52
N GLY A 45 8.14 22.68 -6.77
CA GLY A 45 8.33 22.11 -5.45
C GLY A 45 8.15 23.07 -4.27
N ASP A 46 8.12 24.39 -4.48
CA ASP A 46 7.86 25.37 -3.41
C ASP A 46 6.50 25.12 -2.77
N ILE A 47 6.40 25.23 -1.43
CA ILE A 47 5.16 25.07 -0.69
C ILE A 47 4.33 26.35 -0.83
N LEU A 48 3.21 26.22 -1.49
CA LEU A 48 2.26 27.31 -1.74
C LEU A 48 1.30 27.51 -0.55
N VAL A 49 0.66 26.41 -0.18
CA VAL A 49 -0.30 26.33 0.93
C VAL A 49 0.02 25.11 1.76
N GLN A 50 -0.06 25.25 3.07
CA GLN A 50 0.02 24.14 4.01
C GLN A 50 -1.35 23.99 4.69
N LEU A 51 -1.94 22.81 4.61
CA LEU A 51 -3.18 22.49 5.31
C LEU A 51 -2.91 22.22 6.78
N ASP A 52 -3.95 22.29 7.60
CA ASP A 52 -3.89 21.87 9.01
C ASP A 52 -3.64 20.35 9.09
N ASP A 53 -2.56 19.97 9.75
CA ASP A 53 -2.09 18.59 9.85
C ASP A 53 -2.54 17.89 11.14
N THR A 54 -3.22 18.58 12.04
CA THR A 54 -3.54 18.08 13.39
C THR A 54 -4.28 16.75 13.36
N VAL A 55 -5.36 16.66 12.57
CA VAL A 55 -6.15 15.43 12.45
C VAL A 55 -5.37 14.32 11.74
N THR A 56 -4.63 14.67 10.69
CA THR A 56 -3.85 13.70 9.90
C THR A 56 -2.70 13.12 10.71
N ARG A 57 -2.00 13.94 11.49
CA ARG A 57 -0.94 13.49 12.42
C ARG A 57 -1.52 12.61 13.53
N ALA A 58 -2.66 13.01 14.11
CA ALA A 58 -3.31 12.21 15.13
C ALA A 58 -3.72 10.83 14.60
N ASN A 59 -4.29 10.77 13.40
CA ASN A 59 -4.65 9.51 12.75
C ASN A 59 -3.43 8.63 12.50
N LEU A 60 -2.34 9.19 11.98
CA LEU A 60 -1.09 8.45 11.77
C LEU A 60 -0.52 7.92 13.09
N ALA A 61 -0.55 8.73 14.16
CA ALA A 61 -0.09 8.31 15.49
C ALA A 61 -0.93 7.15 16.06
N ILE A 62 -2.27 7.19 15.90
CA ILE A 62 -3.16 6.11 16.32
C ILE A 62 -2.84 4.80 15.58
N VAL A 63 -2.68 4.89 14.25
CA VAL A 63 -2.37 3.72 13.42
C VAL A 63 -0.98 3.15 13.75
N THR A 64 0.02 4.01 13.93
CA THR A 64 1.38 3.58 14.29
C THR A 64 1.39 2.89 15.65
N LYS A 65 0.73 3.47 16.65
CA LYS A 65 0.58 2.85 17.97
C LYS A 65 -0.10 1.47 17.89
N GLY A 66 -1.17 1.36 17.10
CA GLY A 66 -1.86 0.07 16.89
C GLY A 66 -0.94 -0.98 16.25
N LEU A 67 -0.09 -0.58 15.29
CA LEU A 67 0.91 -1.47 14.69
C LEU A 67 1.95 -1.95 15.71
N ASP A 68 2.43 -1.06 16.57
CA ASP A 68 3.42 -1.40 17.59
C ASP A 68 2.84 -2.39 18.63
N GLU A 69 1.59 -2.19 19.06
CA GLU A 69 0.86 -3.10 19.94
C GLU A 69 0.66 -4.49 19.28
N LEU A 70 0.25 -4.52 18.00
CA LEU A 70 0.09 -5.77 17.25
C LEU A 70 1.43 -6.48 17.01
N ALA A 71 2.51 -5.73 16.74
CA ALA A 71 3.85 -6.29 16.57
C ALA A 71 4.38 -6.91 17.88
N ALA A 72 4.13 -6.27 19.01
CA ALA A 72 4.47 -6.82 20.34
C ALA A 72 3.70 -8.11 20.62
N ARG A 73 2.38 -8.12 20.37
CA ARG A 73 1.51 -9.30 20.54
C ARG A 73 1.93 -10.45 19.62
N LYS A 74 2.23 -10.14 18.35
CA LYS A 74 2.73 -11.11 17.38
C LYS A 74 4.01 -11.78 17.86
N ALA A 75 4.99 -11.01 18.34
CA ALA A 75 6.24 -11.53 18.87
C ALA A 75 6.04 -12.48 20.05
N ARG A 76 5.09 -12.18 20.95
CA ARG A 76 4.72 -13.11 22.03
C ARG A 76 4.10 -14.41 21.50
N LEU A 77 3.17 -14.31 20.57
CA LEU A 77 2.51 -15.49 19.99
C LEU A 77 3.50 -16.37 19.22
N GLU A 78 4.46 -15.77 18.50
CA GLU A 78 5.54 -16.51 17.85
C GLU A 78 6.40 -17.25 18.89
N ALA A 79 6.78 -16.60 20.00
CA ALA A 79 7.52 -17.22 21.08
C ALA A 79 6.74 -18.36 21.75
N GLU A 80 5.42 -18.22 21.95
CA GLU A 80 4.55 -19.27 22.49
C GLU A 80 4.42 -20.47 21.52
N ARG A 81 4.26 -20.21 20.22
CA ARG A 81 4.19 -21.24 19.18
C ARG A 81 5.48 -22.06 19.11
N ASP A 82 6.62 -21.37 19.15
CA ASP A 82 7.94 -21.99 18.99
C ASP A 82 8.48 -22.59 20.31
N GLY A 83 7.74 -22.43 21.41
CA GLY A 83 8.13 -22.91 22.72
C GLY A 83 9.39 -22.24 23.27
N ALA A 84 9.64 -20.99 22.88
CA ALA A 84 10.81 -20.24 23.28
C ALA A 84 10.88 -19.99 24.79
N GLU A 85 12.08 -19.70 25.31
CA GLU A 85 12.25 -19.36 26.73
C GLU A 85 11.91 -17.91 27.04
N SER A 86 12.01 -17.02 26.05
CA SER A 86 11.72 -15.59 26.17
C SER A 86 11.21 -15.03 24.85
N VAL A 87 10.53 -13.88 24.92
CA VAL A 87 10.03 -13.16 23.73
C VAL A 87 11.14 -12.34 23.12
N THR A 88 11.37 -12.52 21.80
CA THR A 88 12.27 -11.70 21.01
C THR A 88 11.44 -10.71 20.20
N PHE A 89 11.56 -9.41 20.50
CA PHE A 89 10.82 -8.36 19.81
C PHE A 89 11.52 -7.92 18.52
N PRO A 90 10.78 -7.54 17.47
CA PRO A 90 11.34 -7.04 16.21
C PRO A 90 12.19 -5.78 16.41
N ARG A 91 13.27 -5.64 15.62
CA ARG A 91 14.17 -4.47 15.69
C ARG A 91 13.46 -3.15 15.47
N MET A 92 12.45 -3.11 14.59
CA MET A 92 11.66 -1.91 14.34
C MET A 92 10.92 -1.44 15.61
N LEU A 93 10.34 -2.38 16.37
CA LEU A 93 9.67 -2.06 17.62
C LEU A 93 10.67 -1.61 18.70
N LEU A 94 11.83 -2.25 18.76
CA LEU A 94 12.89 -1.88 19.71
C LEU A 94 13.51 -0.51 19.42
N ALA A 95 13.51 -0.06 18.16
CA ALA A 95 13.98 1.28 17.80
C ALA A 95 13.12 2.41 18.42
N HIS A 96 11.87 2.13 18.77
CA HIS A 96 10.94 3.06 19.42
C HIS A 96 10.69 2.68 20.90
N ALA A 97 11.53 1.82 21.49
CA ALA A 97 11.33 1.33 22.86
C ALA A 97 11.45 2.42 23.95
N GLU A 98 11.96 3.61 23.60
CA GLU A 98 11.98 4.78 24.49
C GLU A 98 10.62 5.49 24.55
N ASP A 99 9.74 5.28 23.59
CA ASP A 99 8.39 5.81 23.61
C ASP A 99 7.54 5.08 24.66
N ALA A 100 6.97 5.82 25.59
CA ALA A 100 6.24 5.24 26.72
C ALA A 100 5.14 4.24 26.31
N PRO A 101 4.31 4.47 25.26
CA PRO A 101 3.31 3.49 24.83
C PRO A 101 3.93 2.18 24.34
N VAL A 102 5.05 2.25 23.63
CA VAL A 102 5.76 1.07 23.08
C VAL A 102 6.42 0.28 24.20
N ALA A 103 7.09 0.98 25.13
CA ALA A 103 7.69 0.35 26.33
C ALA A 103 6.65 -0.42 27.14
N ILE A 104 5.47 0.17 27.34
CA ILE A 104 4.35 -0.47 28.06
C ILE A 104 3.86 -1.72 27.31
N ALA A 105 3.66 -1.63 25.98
CA ALA A 105 3.23 -2.76 25.18
C ALA A 105 4.22 -3.93 25.27
N ILE A 106 5.53 -3.67 25.10
CA ILE A 106 6.60 -4.67 25.24
C ILE A 106 6.60 -5.30 26.65
N ALA A 107 6.52 -4.48 27.70
CA ALA A 107 6.52 -4.96 29.06
C ALA A 107 5.32 -5.85 29.38
N ASN A 108 4.12 -5.44 28.92
CA ASN A 108 2.89 -6.18 29.12
C ASN A 108 2.91 -7.55 28.41
N GLU A 109 3.33 -7.59 27.16
CA GLU A 109 3.39 -8.84 26.38
C GLU A 109 4.46 -9.79 26.95
N ARG A 110 5.61 -9.27 27.40
CA ARG A 110 6.64 -10.06 28.08
C ARG A 110 6.08 -10.68 29.37
N LYS A 111 5.44 -9.86 30.21
CA LYS A 111 4.85 -10.32 31.47
C LYS A 111 3.76 -11.36 31.23
N LEU A 112 2.89 -11.15 30.23
CA LEU A 112 1.85 -12.12 29.87
C LEU A 112 2.45 -13.45 29.43
N PHE A 113 3.49 -13.42 28.58
CA PHE A 113 4.24 -14.61 28.19
C PHE A 113 4.76 -15.39 29.38
N GLU A 114 5.45 -14.71 30.32
CA GLU A 114 6.01 -15.33 31.51
C GLU A 114 4.94 -15.96 32.40
N LEU A 115 3.82 -15.27 32.63
CA LEU A 115 2.70 -15.78 33.40
C LEU A 115 2.09 -17.04 32.75
N ARG A 116 1.81 -17.00 31.44
CA ARG A 116 1.24 -18.15 30.72
C ARG A 116 2.21 -19.33 30.71
N ARG A 117 3.49 -19.10 30.47
CA ARG A 117 4.53 -20.13 30.50
C ARG A 117 4.63 -20.78 31.87
N THR A 118 4.68 -19.99 32.94
CA THR A 118 4.77 -20.48 34.32
C THR A 118 3.54 -21.29 34.72
N ALA A 119 2.35 -20.82 34.40
CA ALA A 119 1.10 -21.55 34.66
C ALA A 119 1.07 -22.91 33.96
N ARG A 120 1.42 -22.95 32.65
CA ARG A 120 1.48 -24.19 31.86
C ARG A 120 2.50 -25.20 32.44
N LEU A 121 3.70 -24.72 32.75
CA LEU A 121 4.74 -25.57 33.36
C LEU A 121 4.30 -26.10 34.72
N GLY A 122 3.65 -25.29 35.54
CA GLY A 122 3.08 -25.69 36.82
C GLY A 122 2.03 -26.79 36.68
N GLN A 123 1.07 -26.63 35.73
CA GLN A 123 0.05 -27.67 35.47
C GLN A 123 0.68 -28.99 35.01
N LYS A 124 1.65 -28.95 34.11
CA LYS A 124 2.36 -30.14 33.65
C LYS A 124 3.17 -30.80 34.80
N ALA A 125 3.81 -30.01 35.63
CA ALA A 125 4.55 -30.52 36.80
C ALA A 125 3.61 -31.24 37.78
N GLN A 126 2.42 -30.68 38.04
CA GLN A 126 1.40 -31.30 38.87
C GLN A 126 0.95 -32.67 38.32
N LEU A 127 0.67 -32.74 37.01
CA LEU A 127 0.28 -34.00 36.38
C LEU A 127 1.40 -35.03 36.37
N ARG A 128 2.66 -34.62 36.17
CA ARG A 128 3.81 -35.51 36.26
C ARG A 128 3.97 -36.06 37.69
N GLN A 129 3.80 -35.21 38.71
CA GLN A 129 3.80 -35.65 40.11
C GLN A 129 2.70 -36.69 40.37
N ARG A 130 1.52 -36.52 39.74
CA ARG A 130 0.45 -37.50 39.82
C ARG A 130 0.83 -38.86 39.19
N ILE A 131 1.53 -38.83 38.05
CA ILE A 131 2.07 -40.04 37.43
C ILE A 131 3.04 -40.74 38.33
N THR A 132 3.96 -40.02 38.98
CA THR A 132 4.91 -40.60 39.96
C THR A 132 4.16 -41.30 41.09
N GLN A 133 3.14 -40.69 41.69
CA GLN A 133 2.30 -41.30 42.71
C GLN A 133 1.63 -42.59 42.27
N LEU A 134 1.08 -42.62 41.01
CA LEU A 134 0.48 -43.81 40.44
C LEU A 134 1.51 -44.91 40.16
N GLN A 135 2.73 -44.57 39.81
CA GLN A 135 3.83 -45.51 39.62
C GLN A 135 4.25 -46.15 40.96
N ASP A 136 4.29 -45.35 42.04
CA ASP A 136 4.55 -45.87 43.39
C ASP A 136 3.44 -46.82 43.86
N GLU A 137 2.17 -46.49 43.54
CA GLU A 137 1.02 -47.37 43.81
C GLU A 137 1.14 -48.70 43.07
N ILE A 138 1.50 -48.68 41.79
CA ILE A 138 1.76 -49.90 41.01
C ILE A 138 2.87 -50.75 41.62
N SER A 139 3.95 -50.10 42.05
CA SER A 139 5.06 -50.80 42.71
C SER A 139 4.62 -51.51 43.94
N GLY A 140 3.82 -50.85 44.82
CA GLY A 140 3.24 -51.46 46.01
C GLY A 140 2.30 -52.65 45.71
N GLN A 141 1.39 -52.47 44.74
CA GLN A 141 0.45 -53.51 44.29
C GLN A 141 1.18 -54.73 43.67
N THR A 142 2.27 -54.45 42.91
CA THR A 142 3.09 -55.50 42.29
C THR A 142 3.83 -56.32 43.36
N ALA A 143 4.39 -55.64 44.38
CA ALA A 143 5.03 -56.35 45.51
C ALA A 143 4.02 -57.27 46.28
N GLN A 144 2.81 -56.77 46.50
CA GLN A 144 1.72 -57.60 47.08
C GLN A 144 1.34 -58.77 46.17
N GLN A 145 1.24 -58.56 44.86
CA GLN A 145 0.96 -59.61 43.87
C GLN A 145 2.03 -60.73 43.90
N GLU A 146 3.31 -60.33 44.00
CA GLU A 146 4.43 -61.28 44.13
C GLU A 146 4.40 -62.07 45.45
N ALA A 147 4.08 -61.37 46.57
CA ALA A 147 3.87 -62.05 47.84
C ALA A 147 2.76 -63.12 47.77
N LYS A 148 1.62 -62.77 47.16
CA LYS A 148 0.51 -63.73 46.93
C LYS A 148 0.93 -64.86 46.02
N ALA A 149 1.75 -64.62 45.00
CA ALA A 149 2.26 -65.69 44.13
C ALA A 149 3.14 -66.68 44.90
N ARG A 150 3.94 -66.20 45.87
CA ARG A 150 4.72 -67.09 46.79
C ARG A 150 3.82 -67.88 47.72
N GLU A 151 2.75 -67.28 48.34
CA GLU A 151 1.76 -67.98 49.13
C GLU A 151 1.07 -69.09 48.34
N ILE A 152 0.65 -68.82 47.11
CA ILE A 152 0.03 -69.83 46.20
C ILE A 152 0.98 -70.99 45.91
N THR A 153 2.27 -70.72 45.72
CA THR A 153 3.28 -71.76 45.51
C THR A 153 3.46 -72.65 46.75
N LEU A 154 3.43 -72.06 47.94
CA LEU A 154 3.58 -72.78 49.22
C LEU A 154 2.33 -73.68 49.49
N ILE A 155 1.13 -73.09 49.33
CA ILE A 155 -0.11 -73.87 49.54
C ILE A 155 -0.26 -74.97 48.46
N GLY A 156 0.22 -74.74 47.21
CA GLY A 156 0.27 -75.78 46.19
C GLY A 156 1.13 -76.99 46.61
N LYS A 157 2.28 -76.76 47.19
CA LYS A 157 3.14 -77.83 47.73
C LYS A 157 2.46 -78.60 48.87
N GLU A 158 1.80 -77.84 49.79
CA GLU A 158 1.07 -78.45 50.89
C GLU A 158 -0.11 -79.34 50.35
N LEU A 159 -0.83 -78.83 49.35
CA LEU A 159 -1.92 -79.56 48.69
C LEU A 159 -1.44 -80.87 48.05
N GLU A 160 -0.28 -80.83 47.37
CA GLU A 160 0.26 -82.11 46.78
C GLU A 160 0.52 -83.13 47.87
N GLY A 161 1.17 -82.70 48.98
CA GLY A 161 1.40 -83.61 50.12
C GLY A 161 0.08 -84.15 50.73
N VAL A 162 -0.89 -83.21 50.95
CA VAL A 162 -2.16 -83.62 51.59
C VAL A 162 -2.97 -84.48 50.64
N ARG A 163 -2.92 -84.26 49.32
CA ARG A 163 -3.57 -85.14 48.33
C ARG A 163 -3.02 -86.55 48.33
N GLU A 164 -1.71 -86.74 48.48
CA GLU A 164 -1.07 -88.03 48.58
C GLU A 164 -1.47 -88.78 49.88
N LEU A 165 -1.47 -88.07 51.07
CA LEU A 165 -1.93 -88.62 52.32
C LEU A 165 -3.38 -89.01 52.32
N TRP A 166 -4.27 -88.22 51.64
CA TRP A 166 -5.67 -88.51 51.49
C TRP A 166 -5.93 -89.79 50.63
N LYS A 167 -5.21 -89.93 49.51
CA LYS A 167 -5.24 -91.14 48.66
C LYS A 167 -4.93 -92.43 49.49
N ASN A 168 -4.07 -92.29 50.48
CA ASN A 168 -3.70 -93.39 51.39
C ASN A 168 -4.61 -93.50 52.66
N ASN A 169 -5.72 -92.70 52.69
CA ASN A 169 -6.65 -92.64 53.80
C ASN A 169 -6.03 -92.18 55.16
N LEU A 170 -4.94 -91.40 55.12
CA LEU A 170 -4.23 -90.92 56.29
C LEU A 170 -4.72 -89.53 56.77
N VAL A 171 -5.54 -88.88 56.01
CA VAL A 171 -6.10 -87.54 56.28
C VAL A 171 -7.55 -87.42 55.85
N GLN A 172 -8.38 -86.63 56.61
CA GLN A 172 -9.76 -86.40 56.33
C GLN A 172 -9.95 -85.50 55.09
N ILE A 173 -11.02 -85.73 54.27
CA ILE A 173 -11.38 -84.94 53.09
C ILE A 173 -11.59 -83.45 53.44
N THR A 174 -12.07 -83.16 54.64
CA THR A 174 -12.26 -81.75 55.15
C THR A 174 -11.00 -80.93 55.14
N ARG A 175 -9.83 -81.54 55.46
CA ARG A 175 -8.58 -80.86 55.37
C ARG A 175 -8.12 -80.54 53.98
N LEU A 176 -8.32 -81.49 53.05
CA LEU A 176 -8.04 -81.28 51.64
C LEU A 176 -8.90 -80.14 51.06
N THR A 177 -10.21 -80.16 51.24
CA THR A 177 -11.16 -79.19 50.73
C THR A 177 -10.97 -77.80 51.35
N ALA A 178 -10.51 -77.75 52.61
CA ALA A 178 -10.15 -76.47 53.25
C ALA A 178 -8.95 -75.79 52.53
N LEU A 179 -7.89 -76.58 52.26
CA LEU A 179 -6.69 -76.03 51.54
C LEU A 179 -7.01 -75.65 50.09
N GLU A 180 -7.90 -76.45 49.40
CA GLU A 180 -8.31 -76.07 48.05
C GLU A 180 -9.14 -74.79 48.01
N ARG A 181 -9.98 -74.50 49.00
CA ARG A 181 -10.68 -73.22 49.15
C ARG A 181 -9.73 -72.10 49.43
N ASP A 182 -8.70 -72.31 50.28
CA ASP A 182 -7.70 -71.30 50.58
C ASP A 182 -6.84 -71.01 49.37
N ALA A 183 -6.46 -72.04 48.58
CA ALA A 183 -5.73 -71.81 47.31
C ALA A 183 -6.57 -71.00 46.32
N ALA A 184 -7.85 -71.37 46.12
CA ALA A 184 -8.72 -70.60 45.24
C ALA A 184 -8.95 -69.16 45.71
N ARG A 185 -9.04 -68.91 47.01
CA ARG A 185 -9.15 -67.55 47.57
C ARG A 185 -7.89 -66.74 47.26
N LEU A 186 -6.68 -67.30 47.47
CA LEU A 186 -5.40 -66.65 47.21
C LEU A 186 -5.23 -66.34 45.70
N GLU A 187 -5.64 -67.25 44.83
CA GLU A 187 -5.65 -67.01 43.37
C GLU A 187 -6.59 -65.85 43.01
N GLY A 188 -7.78 -65.79 43.63
CA GLY A 188 -8.73 -64.68 43.46
C GLY A 188 -8.15 -63.33 43.91
N GLU A 189 -7.52 -63.33 45.11
CA GLU A 189 -6.85 -62.10 45.62
C GLU A 189 -5.69 -61.63 44.70
N ARG A 190 -4.90 -62.57 44.17
CA ARG A 190 -3.85 -62.25 43.19
C ARG A 190 -4.45 -61.68 41.88
N ALA A 191 -5.51 -62.27 41.39
CA ALA A 191 -6.19 -61.76 40.18
C ALA A 191 -6.75 -60.34 40.38
N GLN A 192 -7.28 -60.03 41.60
CA GLN A 192 -7.74 -58.67 41.91
C GLN A 192 -6.57 -57.67 41.89
N LEU A 193 -5.38 -58.03 42.39
CA LEU A 193 -4.17 -57.17 42.38
C LEU A 193 -3.69 -56.94 40.95
N ILE A 194 -3.74 -57.96 40.06
CA ILE A 194 -3.42 -57.83 38.65
C ILE A 194 -4.38 -56.83 37.97
N ALA A 195 -5.68 -56.93 38.26
CA ALA A 195 -6.67 -56.01 37.72
C ALA A 195 -6.46 -54.56 38.24
N ALA A 196 -6.13 -54.43 39.54
CA ALA A 196 -5.83 -53.11 40.13
C ALA A 196 -4.59 -52.45 39.49
N VAL A 197 -3.50 -53.21 39.26
CA VAL A 197 -2.34 -52.72 38.50
C VAL A 197 -2.71 -52.24 37.08
N ALA A 198 -3.50 -53.05 36.40
CA ALA A 198 -3.95 -52.66 35.04
C ALA A 198 -4.80 -51.38 35.04
N GLN A 199 -5.69 -51.22 36.02
CA GLN A 199 -6.50 -50.02 36.21
C GLN A 199 -5.62 -48.79 36.49
N THR A 200 -4.63 -48.92 37.38
CA THR A 200 -3.72 -47.81 37.72
C THR A 200 -2.84 -47.42 36.52
N LYS A 201 -2.39 -48.38 35.70
CA LYS A 201 -1.75 -48.11 34.40
C LYS A 201 -2.64 -47.30 33.44
N GLY A 202 -3.93 -47.65 33.36
CA GLY A 202 -4.91 -46.89 32.58
C GLY A 202 -5.02 -45.42 33.02
N LYS A 203 -4.98 -45.17 34.37
CA LYS A 203 -4.96 -43.78 34.90
C LYS A 203 -3.69 -43.02 34.54
N ILE A 204 -2.53 -43.68 34.44
CA ILE A 204 -1.30 -43.07 33.98
C ILE A 204 -1.45 -42.61 32.54
N SER A 205 -1.90 -43.51 31.66
CA SER A 205 -2.12 -43.16 30.23
C SER A 205 -3.10 -42.00 30.05
N GLU A 206 -4.18 -41.97 30.83
CA GLU A 206 -5.12 -40.83 30.84
C GLU A 206 -4.44 -39.56 31.27
N THR A 207 -3.60 -39.57 32.33
CA THR A 207 -2.86 -38.39 32.81
C THR A 207 -1.82 -37.91 31.79
N GLU A 208 -1.16 -38.83 31.07
CA GLU A 208 -0.23 -38.51 29.98
C GLU A 208 -0.97 -37.84 28.82
N LEU A 209 -2.13 -38.29 28.46
CA LEU A 209 -2.97 -37.62 27.46
C LEU A 209 -3.39 -36.22 27.90
N GLN A 210 -3.68 -36.01 29.19
CA GLN A 210 -3.96 -34.65 29.73
C GLN A 210 -2.77 -33.71 29.56
N ILE A 211 -1.55 -34.20 29.72
CA ILE A 211 -0.32 -33.39 29.50
C ILE A 211 -0.20 -32.99 28.02
N ILE A 212 -0.47 -33.93 27.12
CA ILE A 212 -0.44 -33.66 25.67
C ILE A 212 -1.54 -32.64 25.29
N GLN A 213 -2.73 -32.79 25.88
CA GLN A 213 -3.87 -31.89 25.64
C GLN A 213 -3.54 -30.43 25.97
N ILE A 214 -2.81 -30.18 27.08
CA ILE A 214 -2.36 -28.81 27.47
C ILE A 214 -1.56 -28.16 26.32
N ASP A 215 -0.67 -28.92 25.65
CA ASP A 215 0.12 -28.39 24.54
C ASP A 215 -0.71 -28.18 23.26
N GLN A 216 -1.65 -29.08 22.99
CA GLN A 216 -2.55 -28.97 21.86
C GLN A 216 -3.50 -27.76 21.98
N ASP A 217 -4.05 -27.56 23.19
CA ASP A 217 -4.92 -26.42 23.48
C ASP A 217 -4.18 -25.11 23.30
N LEU A 218 -2.94 -24.98 23.83
CA LEU A 218 -2.10 -23.80 23.61
C LEU A 218 -1.84 -23.57 22.11
N SER A 219 -1.43 -24.63 21.40
CA SER A 219 -1.12 -24.52 19.96
C SER A 219 -2.32 -24.06 19.16
N SER A 220 -3.51 -24.57 19.48
CA SER A 220 -4.77 -24.19 18.84
C SER A 220 -5.14 -22.72 19.13
N GLU A 221 -5.04 -22.30 20.39
CA GLU A 221 -5.29 -20.92 20.83
C GLU A 221 -4.32 -19.95 20.13
N VAL A 222 -3.02 -20.24 20.18
CA VAL A 222 -1.98 -19.42 19.54
C VAL A 222 -2.20 -19.33 18.03
N ALA A 223 -2.52 -20.43 17.37
CA ALA A 223 -2.78 -20.42 15.92
C ALA A 223 -4.03 -19.59 15.54
N LYS A 224 -5.05 -19.56 16.39
CA LYS A 224 -6.23 -18.72 16.23
C LYS A 224 -5.87 -17.25 16.41
N ASP A 225 -5.21 -16.93 17.53
CA ASP A 225 -4.80 -15.55 17.87
C ASP A 225 -3.83 -14.98 16.83
N MET A 226 -2.91 -15.80 16.32
CA MET A 226 -1.95 -15.40 15.28
C MET A 226 -2.66 -14.97 14.00
N ARG A 227 -3.65 -15.75 13.53
CA ARG A 227 -4.43 -15.39 12.34
C ARG A 227 -5.17 -14.06 12.52
N GLU A 228 -5.74 -13.83 13.70
CA GLU A 228 -6.41 -12.56 14.00
C GLU A 228 -5.43 -11.39 14.02
N VAL A 229 -4.27 -11.57 14.65
CA VAL A 229 -3.22 -10.56 14.71
C VAL A 229 -2.65 -10.26 13.32
N ASP A 230 -2.37 -11.29 12.50
CA ASP A 230 -1.84 -11.11 11.14
C ASP A 230 -2.82 -10.36 10.24
N ALA A 231 -4.12 -10.68 10.34
CA ALA A 231 -5.15 -9.96 9.58
C ALA A 231 -5.22 -8.48 9.97
N LYS A 232 -5.26 -8.19 11.28
CA LYS A 232 -5.27 -6.80 11.78
C LYS A 232 -3.98 -6.06 11.46
N TYR A 233 -2.84 -6.73 11.58
CA TYR A 233 -1.55 -6.12 11.26
C TYR A 233 -1.48 -5.69 9.79
N GLY A 234 -1.94 -6.56 8.87
CA GLY A 234 -2.04 -6.21 7.45
C GLY A 234 -2.93 -5.00 7.21
N GLU A 235 -4.13 -4.97 7.80
CA GLU A 235 -5.05 -3.83 7.71
C GLU A 235 -4.41 -2.52 8.21
N PHE A 236 -3.71 -2.57 9.35
CA PHE A 236 -3.06 -1.38 9.92
C PHE A 236 -1.85 -0.92 9.10
N VAL A 237 -1.13 -1.83 8.44
CA VAL A 237 -0.05 -1.47 7.49
C VAL A 237 -0.62 -0.66 6.33
N GLU A 238 -1.74 -1.10 5.73
CA GLU A 238 -2.39 -0.36 4.64
C GLU A 238 -2.92 1.00 5.11
N ARG A 239 -3.53 1.06 6.30
CA ARG A 239 -3.97 2.32 6.91
C ARG A 239 -2.81 3.28 7.17
N LYS A 240 -1.64 2.78 7.58
CA LYS A 240 -0.44 3.59 7.77
C LYS A 240 0.01 4.23 6.46
N VAL A 241 0.09 3.44 5.39
CA VAL A 241 0.46 3.94 4.05
C VAL A 241 -0.50 5.05 3.61
N ALA A 242 -1.82 4.86 3.79
CA ALA A 242 -2.81 5.86 3.45
C ALA A 242 -2.67 7.14 4.30
N ALA A 243 -2.42 7.01 5.61
CA ALA A 243 -2.24 8.16 6.51
C ALA A 243 -0.93 8.93 6.21
N GLU A 244 0.15 8.23 5.86
CA GLU A 244 1.41 8.84 5.42
C GLU A 244 1.26 9.59 4.10
N ASP A 245 0.50 9.03 3.15
CA ASP A 245 0.21 9.71 1.88
C ASP A 245 -0.63 10.98 2.10
N GLN A 246 -1.65 10.90 2.97
CA GLN A 246 -2.43 12.08 3.36
C GLN A 246 -1.55 13.15 4.02
N LEU A 247 -0.61 12.75 4.87
CA LEU A 247 0.33 13.68 5.52
C LEU A 247 1.26 14.37 4.51
N LYS A 248 1.73 13.64 3.48
CA LYS A 248 2.56 14.22 2.41
C LYS A 248 1.80 15.25 1.56
N ARG A 249 0.50 15.04 1.38
CA ARG A 249 -0.36 15.93 0.59
C ARG A 249 -0.75 17.22 1.30
N ILE A 250 -0.53 17.34 2.60
CA ILE A 250 -0.80 18.57 3.37
C ILE A 250 -0.03 19.76 2.81
N ASP A 251 1.20 19.55 2.33
CA ASP A 251 1.97 20.55 1.63
C ASP A 251 1.55 20.62 0.16
N ILE A 252 0.79 21.62 -0.21
CA ILE A 252 0.41 21.90 -1.59
C ILE A 252 1.55 22.64 -2.26
N ARG A 253 2.17 21.99 -3.25
CA ARG A 253 3.40 22.48 -3.89
C ARG A 253 3.17 22.95 -5.32
N ALA A 254 4.04 23.86 -5.77
CA ALA A 254 4.08 24.35 -7.15
C ALA A 254 4.48 23.19 -8.10
N PRO A 255 3.67 22.91 -9.15
CA PRO A 255 4.00 21.86 -10.11
C PRO A 255 5.09 22.26 -11.11
N GLN A 256 5.37 23.56 -11.26
CA GLN A 256 6.38 24.15 -12.16
C GLN A 256 6.77 25.55 -11.71
N ASP A 257 7.86 26.05 -12.29
CA ASP A 257 8.28 27.44 -12.13
C ASP A 257 7.25 28.39 -12.76
N GLY A 258 6.97 29.53 -12.12
CA GLY A 258 6.05 30.50 -12.68
C GLY A 258 5.60 31.56 -11.67
N VAL A 259 4.59 32.33 -12.07
CA VAL A 259 3.93 33.37 -11.26
C VAL A 259 2.56 32.88 -10.83
N VAL A 260 2.25 33.06 -9.55
CA VAL A 260 0.93 32.75 -8.96
C VAL A 260 -0.10 33.75 -9.46
N LEU A 261 -1.24 33.25 -9.90
CA LEU A 261 -2.37 34.04 -10.38
C LEU A 261 -3.68 33.47 -9.89
N GLU A 262 -4.71 34.32 -9.73
CA GLU A 262 -6.07 33.93 -9.35
C GLU A 262 -6.13 33.00 -8.11
N SER A 263 -5.39 33.34 -7.06
CA SER A 263 -5.50 32.64 -5.80
C SER A 263 -6.93 32.79 -5.25
N LYS A 264 -7.59 31.68 -4.95
CA LYS A 264 -8.93 31.64 -4.33
C LYS A 264 -8.86 31.52 -2.82
N VAL A 265 -7.66 31.31 -2.28
CA VAL A 265 -7.43 31.16 -0.85
C VAL A 265 -6.72 32.40 -0.34
N HIS A 266 -7.39 33.14 0.57
CA HIS A 266 -6.87 34.42 1.07
C HIS A 266 -6.71 34.45 2.59
N THR A 267 -7.25 33.47 3.32
CA THR A 267 -7.27 33.45 4.79
C THR A 267 -6.83 32.11 5.36
N VAL A 268 -6.05 32.18 6.44
CA VAL A 268 -5.77 31.02 7.30
C VAL A 268 -7.06 30.61 8.01
N GLY A 269 -7.34 29.33 8.11
CA GLY A 269 -8.62 28.78 8.61
C GLY A 269 -9.70 28.65 7.54
N GLY A 270 -9.45 29.13 6.31
CA GLY A 270 -10.35 28.89 5.17
C GLY A 270 -10.43 27.41 4.80
N VAL A 271 -11.56 26.98 4.22
CA VAL A 271 -11.80 25.61 3.80
C VAL A 271 -11.64 25.48 2.29
N ILE A 272 -10.77 24.58 1.86
CA ILE A 272 -10.61 24.18 0.44
C ILE A 272 -11.43 22.93 0.21
N GLN A 273 -12.28 22.93 -0.83
CA GLN A 273 -13.04 21.75 -1.21
C GLN A 273 -12.22 20.81 -2.10
N ALA A 274 -12.59 19.55 -2.13
CA ALA A 274 -11.93 18.53 -2.95
C ALA A 274 -12.05 18.89 -4.44
N GLY A 275 -10.91 18.92 -5.15
CA GLY A 275 -10.87 19.20 -6.60
C GLY A 275 -10.98 20.66 -6.99
N ASP A 276 -11.20 21.59 -6.07
CA ASP A 276 -11.27 23.02 -6.38
C ASP A 276 -9.90 23.55 -6.83
N ALA A 277 -9.93 24.48 -7.78
CA ALA A 277 -8.74 25.23 -8.16
C ALA A 277 -8.37 26.22 -7.04
N ILE A 278 -7.21 26.03 -6.45
CA ILE A 278 -6.69 26.85 -5.36
C ILE A 278 -6.06 28.12 -5.93
N MET A 279 -5.22 27.96 -6.98
CA MET A 279 -4.56 29.03 -7.70
C MET A 279 -4.10 28.54 -9.08
N LEU A 280 -3.70 29.46 -9.92
CA LEU A 280 -3.09 29.19 -11.22
C LEU A 280 -1.58 29.51 -11.15
N ILE A 281 -0.77 28.71 -11.83
CA ILE A 281 0.64 29.02 -12.03
C ILE A 281 0.88 29.23 -13.51
N VAL A 282 1.25 30.47 -13.84
CA VAL A 282 1.60 30.89 -15.19
C VAL A 282 3.11 30.80 -15.32
N PRO A 283 3.65 29.93 -16.17
CA PRO A 283 5.09 29.84 -16.35
C PRO A 283 5.67 31.12 -16.96
N GLU A 284 6.77 31.55 -16.45
CA GLU A 284 7.59 32.66 -17.01
C GLU A 284 8.50 32.15 -18.14
N THR A 285 8.10 31.16 -18.89
CA THR A 285 9.02 30.59 -19.89
C THR A 285 9.12 31.51 -21.10
N ASP A 286 10.34 31.78 -21.49
CA ASP A 286 10.79 32.57 -22.66
C ASP A 286 10.35 31.98 -24.02
N ASN A 287 9.56 30.93 -24.05
CA ASN A 287 9.12 30.31 -25.29
C ASN A 287 7.82 30.95 -25.76
N LEU A 288 7.93 32.16 -26.23
CA LEU A 288 6.82 32.82 -26.92
C LEU A 288 6.65 32.18 -28.30
N GLN A 289 5.41 31.86 -28.65
CA GLN A 289 5.01 31.40 -29.97
C GLN A 289 3.95 32.34 -30.55
N VAL A 290 3.77 32.28 -31.84
CA VAL A 290 2.66 32.98 -32.50
C VAL A 290 1.58 31.96 -32.79
N GLU A 291 0.38 32.23 -32.31
CA GLU A 291 -0.83 31.50 -32.71
C GLU A 291 -1.51 32.23 -33.84
N ALA A 292 -1.42 31.67 -35.05
CA ALA A 292 -1.99 32.24 -36.26
C ALA A 292 -3.30 31.52 -36.63
N LYS A 293 -4.30 32.29 -37.07
CA LYS A 293 -5.61 31.82 -37.52
C LYS A 293 -5.61 31.63 -39.05
N ILE A 294 -5.66 30.38 -39.48
CA ILE A 294 -5.65 30.04 -40.92
C ILE A 294 -7.07 29.72 -41.40
N SER A 295 -7.46 30.30 -42.51
CA SER A 295 -8.75 30.00 -43.14
C SER A 295 -8.83 28.53 -43.60
N PRO A 296 -9.96 27.85 -43.41
CA PRO A 296 -10.16 26.47 -43.92
C PRO A 296 -9.93 26.32 -45.43
N ARG A 297 -10.00 27.41 -46.18
CA ARG A 297 -9.78 27.42 -47.66
C ARG A 297 -8.29 27.29 -48.02
N ASP A 298 -7.42 27.62 -47.10
CA ASP A 298 -5.98 27.73 -47.35
C ASP A 298 -5.14 26.68 -46.59
N ILE A 299 -5.82 25.77 -45.88
CA ILE A 299 -5.16 24.75 -45.01
C ILE A 299 -4.31 23.77 -45.81
N ASP A 300 -4.67 23.50 -47.06
CA ASP A 300 -3.95 22.62 -47.98
C ASP A 300 -2.58 23.17 -48.40
N GLN A 301 -2.34 24.48 -48.22
CA GLN A 301 -1.12 25.15 -48.63
C GLN A 301 -0.08 25.22 -47.52
N ILE A 302 -0.42 24.79 -46.30
CA ILE A 302 0.47 24.85 -45.13
C ILE A 302 0.85 23.47 -44.62
N GLN A 303 2.09 23.34 -44.19
CA GLN A 303 2.63 22.13 -43.61
C GLN A 303 3.50 22.45 -42.40
N VAL A 304 3.59 21.49 -41.45
CA VAL A 304 4.53 21.58 -40.31
C VAL A 304 5.96 21.61 -40.85
N GLY A 305 6.77 22.54 -40.33
CA GLY A 305 8.16 22.77 -40.78
C GLY A 305 8.31 23.89 -41.79
N GLN A 306 7.21 24.46 -42.35
CA GLN A 306 7.29 25.61 -43.25
C GLN A 306 7.77 26.86 -42.52
N SER A 307 8.55 27.70 -43.23
CA SER A 307 8.96 29.01 -42.79
C SER A 307 7.84 30.04 -42.88
N ALA A 308 7.72 30.82 -41.84
CA ALA A 308 6.78 31.94 -41.80
C ALA A 308 7.52 33.19 -41.36
N MET A 309 7.26 34.31 -42.04
CA MET A 309 7.76 35.64 -41.67
C MET A 309 6.73 36.32 -40.77
N LEU A 310 7.14 36.76 -39.60
CA LEU A 310 6.28 37.36 -38.58
C LEU A 310 6.47 38.87 -38.54
N ARG A 311 5.41 39.61 -38.66
CA ARG A 311 5.37 41.06 -38.58
C ARG A 311 4.50 41.49 -37.40
N PHE A 312 5.08 42.22 -36.45
CA PHE A 312 4.36 42.66 -35.26
C PHE A 312 3.69 44.02 -35.54
N SER A 313 2.40 44.03 -35.73
CA SER A 313 1.62 45.25 -36.07
C SER A 313 1.47 46.20 -34.88
N ALA A 314 1.83 45.80 -33.66
CA ALA A 314 1.86 46.68 -32.48
C ALA A 314 3.04 47.66 -32.47
N PHE A 315 4.06 47.45 -33.30
CA PHE A 315 5.26 48.31 -33.38
C PHE A 315 5.34 49.11 -34.69
N ASN A 316 6.30 50.05 -34.72
CA ASN A 316 6.48 50.85 -35.88
C ASN A 316 7.06 50.02 -37.04
N LEU A 317 6.24 49.81 -38.07
CA LEU A 317 6.53 48.94 -39.24
C LEU A 317 7.81 49.39 -40.04
N ARG A 318 8.31 50.60 -39.85
CA ARG A 318 9.51 51.09 -40.53
C ARG A 318 10.81 50.79 -39.81
N THR A 319 10.75 50.55 -38.49
CA THR A 319 11.93 50.37 -37.64
C THR A 319 12.07 48.98 -37.04
N THR A 320 10.99 48.20 -37.00
CA THR A 320 11.01 46.86 -36.41
C THR A 320 11.29 45.82 -37.51
N PRO A 321 12.34 44.98 -37.33
CA PRO A 321 12.66 43.96 -38.31
C PRO A 321 11.59 42.83 -38.31
N GLU A 322 11.38 42.26 -39.48
CA GLU A 322 10.59 41.04 -39.62
C GLU A 322 11.36 39.84 -39.06
N ILE A 323 10.65 38.96 -38.36
CA ILE A 323 11.24 37.77 -37.69
C ILE A 323 10.84 36.51 -38.42
N ASN A 324 11.78 35.59 -38.59
CA ASN A 324 11.52 34.29 -39.12
C ASN A 324 11.03 33.34 -38.01
N GLY A 325 9.93 32.63 -38.30
CA GLY A 325 9.39 31.55 -37.51
C GLY A 325 9.22 30.29 -38.29
N THR A 326 8.98 29.20 -37.62
CA THR A 326 8.69 27.89 -38.24
C THR A 326 7.38 27.35 -37.71
N ILE A 327 6.53 26.83 -38.59
CA ILE A 327 5.28 26.18 -38.20
C ILE A 327 5.60 24.90 -37.46
N THR A 328 5.22 24.82 -36.17
CA THR A 328 5.46 23.64 -35.31
C THR A 328 4.25 22.77 -35.15
N ARG A 329 3.05 23.36 -35.24
CA ARG A 329 1.79 22.64 -35.05
C ARG A 329 0.67 23.26 -35.84
N ILE A 330 -0.15 22.42 -36.47
CA ILE A 330 -1.42 22.79 -37.11
C ILE A 330 -2.52 22.04 -36.36
N ALA A 331 -3.59 22.71 -35.91
CA ALA A 331 -4.69 22.04 -35.23
C ALA A 331 -5.36 21.06 -36.20
N ALA A 332 -5.75 19.90 -35.70
CA ALA A 332 -6.42 18.87 -36.51
C ALA A 332 -7.90 19.20 -36.82
N ASP A 333 -8.48 20.13 -36.03
CA ASP A 333 -9.89 20.54 -36.19
C ASP A 333 -10.01 22.07 -36.20
N THR A 334 -11.12 22.56 -36.73
CA THR A 334 -11.42 23.99 -36.81
C THR A 334 -12.00 24.51 -35.51
N THR A 335 -11.62 25.72 -35.14
CA THR A 335 -12.20 26.47 -34.04
C THR A 335 -13.08 27.60 -34.61
N ALA A 336 -14.26 27.79 -34.03
CA ALA A 336 -15.13 28.91 -34.39
C ALA A 336 -14.87 30.11 -33.49
N ASP A 337 -14.68 31.29 -34.07
CA ASP A 337 -14.61 32.54 -33.31
C ASP A 337 -16.02 32.92 -32.84
N GLN A 338 -16.21 32.92 -31.52
CA GLN A 338 -17.54 33.18 -30.91
C GLN A 338 -18.11 34.55 -31.24
N ARG A 339 -17.30 35.54 -31.63
CA ARG A 339 -17.73 36.89 -31.93
C ARG A 339 -18.08 37.09 -33.40
N THR A 340 -17.36 36.42 -34.33
CA THR A 340 -17.50 36.62 -35.78
C THR A 340 -18.18 35.45 -36.48
N GLY A 341 -18.29 34.28 -35.79
CA GLY A 341 -18.82 33.04 -36.38
C GLY A 341 -17.90 32.40 -37.44
N GLN A 342 -16.74 32.97 -37.70
CA GLN A 342 -15.79 32.43 -38.67
C GLN A 342 -15.04 31.23 -38.12
N THR A 343 -14.89 30.18 -38.90
CA THR A 343 -14.08 29.01 -38.57
C THR A 343 -12.67 29.17 -39.09
N TYR A 344 -11.69 28.75 -38.27
CA TYR A 344 -10.27 28.80 -38.61
C TYR A 344 -9.52 27.64 -37.98
N TYR A 345 -8.37 27.29 -38.56
CA TYR A 345 -7.40 26.38 -37.94
C TYR A 345 -6.39 27.15 -37.13
N ASN A 346 -6.19 26.75 -35.86
CA ASN A 346 -5.11 27.29 -35.01
C ASN A 346 -3.77 26.69 -35.44
N THR A 347 -2.85 27.56 -35.84
CA THR A 347 -1.50 27.16 -36.25
C THR A 347 -0.47 27.81 -35.35
N ARG A 348 0.44 26.99 -34.76
CA ARG A 348 1.51 27.48 -33.90
C ARG A 348 2.79 27.64 -34.68
N ILE A 349 3.40 28.81 -34.53
CA ILE A 349 4.67 29.21 -35.16
C ILE A 349 5.68 29.53 -34.06
N ALA A 350 6.75 28.72 -34.00
CA ALA A 350 7.84 28.94 -33.06
C ALA A 350 8.82 29.96 -33.61
N MET A 351 9.33 30.81 -32.73
CA MET A 351 10.41 31.77 -32.98
C MET A 351 11.65 31.27 -32.28
N THR A 352 12.81 31.28 -32.95
CA THR A 352 14.09 30.96 -32.30
C THR A 352 14.56 32.10 -31.43
N LYS A 353 15.31 31.80 -30.33
CA LYS A 353 15.87 32.84 -29.45
C LYS A 353 16.72 33.83 -30.19
N GLY A 354 17.43 33.40 -31.23
CA GLY A 354 18.24 34.29 -32.07
C GLY A 354 17.43 35.28 -32.89
N GLU A 355 16.27 34.86 -33.41
CA GLU A 355 15.36 35.73 -34.13
C GLU A 355 14.67 36.74 -33.21
N ILE A 356 14.27 36.30 -31.99
CA ILE A 356 13.72 37.22 -30.96
C ILE A 356 14.74 38.28 -30.55
N ALA A 357 16.03 37.93 -30.43
CA ALA A 357 17.10 38.89 -30.10
C ALA A 357 17.28 40.00 -31.16
N ARG A 358 16.88 39.77 -32.41
CA ARG A 358 16.91 40.79 -33.47
C ARG A 358 15.95 41.96 -33.25
N LEU A 359 14.92 41.76 -32.37
CA LEU A 359 14.00 42.83 -31.99
C LEU A 359 14.64 43.90 -31.09
N GLY A 360 15.85 43.65 -30.54
CA GLY A 360 16.56 44.60 -29.70
C GLY A 360 15.85 44.81 -28.33
N GLU A 361 15.56 46.06 -27.99
CA GLU A 361 14.94 46.44 -26.71
C GLU A 361 13.43 46.16 -26.62
N VAL A 362 12.81 45.67 -27.74
CA VAL A 362 11.38 45.45 -27.81
C VAL A 362 11.03 44.17 -27.09
N LYS A 363 10.24 44.24 -26.00
CA LYS A 363 9.73 43.07 -25.28
C LYS A 363 8.41 42.59 -25.89
N LEU A 364 8.36 41.34 -26.33
CA LEU A 364 7.12 40.68 -26.73
C LEU A 364 6.28 40.38 -25.51
N ILE A 365 5.01 40.76 -25.56
CA ILE A 365 4.05 40.50 -24.48
C ILE A 365 2.94 39.56 -25.04
N PRO A 366 2.52 38.52 -24.32
CA PRO A 366 1.37 37.68 -24.72
C PRO A 366 0.15 38.55 -25.04
N GLY A 367 -0.58 38.19 -26.11
CA GLY A 367 -1.71 38.95 -26.62
C GLY A 367 -1.39 39.97 -27.69
N MET A 368 -0.12 40.29 -27.97
CA MET A 368 0.26 41.20 -29.04
C MET A 368 -0.18 40.66 -30.40
N PRO A 369 -0.81 41.52 -31.27
CA PRO A 369 -1.21 41.13 -32.61
C PRO A 369 0.00 40.95 -33.54
N VAL A 370 -0.03 39.89 -34.33
CA VAL A 370 1.03 39.53 -35.30
C VAL A 370 0.39 39.16 -36.62
N GLU A 371 0.99 39.59 -37.73
CA GLU A 371 0.71 39.09 -39.06
C GLU A 371 1.76 38.04 -39.43
N ALA A 372 1.31 36.83 -39.76
CA ALA A 372 2.18 35.76 -40.20
C ALA A 372 2.08 35.59 -41.70
N PHE A 373 3.18 35.73 -42.39
CA PHE A 373 3.31 35.49 -43.83
C PHE A 373 3.93 34.10 -44.01
N VAL A 374 3.10 33.10 -44.21
CA VAL A 374 3.57 31.72 -44.44
C VAL A 374 3.99 31.58 -45.89
N GLN A 375 5.21 31.18 -46.16
CA GLN A 375 5.72 30.96 -47.50
C GLN A 375 5.03 29.70 -48.08
N THR A 376 4.19 29.91 -49.10
CA THR A 376 3.64 28.82 -49.89
C THR A 376 4.57 28.52 -51.07
N GLY A 377 4.49 27.30 -51.59
CA GLY A 377 5.42 26.82 -52.65
C GLY A 377 5.59 27.78 -53.83
N GLU A 378 6.78 27.78 -54.40
CA GLU A 378 7.13 28.55 -55.59
C GLU A 378 6.22 28.17 -56.77
N ARG A 379 5.58 29.16 -57.40
CA ARG A 379 4.79 28.97 -58.58
C ARG A 379 5.36 29.77 -59.74
N SER A 380 5.40 29.15 -60.91
CA SER A 380 5.81 29.90 -62.11
C SER A 380 4.77 30.97 -62.51
N VAL A 381 5.22 32.14 -62.97
CA VAL A 381 4.33 33.25 -63.47
C VAL A 381 3.30 32.74 -64.44
N MET A 382 3.65 31.75 -65.27
CA MET A 382 2.75 31.14 -66.26
C MET A 382 1.62 30.35 -65.61
N SER A 383 1.90 29.62 -64.48
CA SER A 383 0.86 28.86 -63.76
C SER A 383 -0.11 29.79 -63.02
N TYR A 384 0.35 30.96 -62.57
CA TYR A 384 -0.48 31.96 -61.88
C TYR A 384 -1.47 32.63 -62.87
N LEU A 385 -1.05 32.91 -64.12
CA LEU A 385 -1.90 33.48 -65.14
C LEU A 385 -2.89 32.47 -65.80
N MET A 386 -2.48 31.20 -65.91
CA MET A 386 -3.27 30.16 -66.54
C MET A 386 -4.29 29.47 -65.63
N LYS A 387 -4.04 29.45 -64.29
CA LYS A 387 -4.91 28.75 -63.35
C LYS A 387 -6.33 29.29 -63.27
N PRO A 388 -6.62 30.62 -63.29
CA PRO A 388 -7.99 31.14 -63.34
C PRO A 388 -8.73 30.74 -64.61
N LEU A 389 -8.04 30.68 -65.74
CA LEU A 389 -8.59 30.22 -66.98
C LEU A 389 -8.91 28.73 -67.00
N GLN A 390 -8.02 27.89 -66.47
CA GLN A 390 -8.24 26.45 -66.31
C GLN A 390 -9.38 26.13 -65.34
N ASP A 391 -9.45 26.85 -64.20
CA ASP A 391 -10.50 26.65 -63.18
C ASP A 391 -11.87 27.09 -63.71
N GLN A 392 -11.96 28.16 -64.58
CA GLN A 392 -13.18 28.52 -65.28
C GLN A 392 -13.55 27.50 -66.35
N PHE A 393 -12.59 26.98 -67.11
CA PHE A 393 -12.83 25.93 -68.13
C PHE A 393 -13.33 24.65 -67.45
N MET A 394 -12.70 24.22 -66.30
CA MET A 394 -13.13 23.01 -65.56
C MET A 394 -14.51 23.19 -64.92
N ARG A 395 -14.88 24.40 -64.49
CA ARG A 395 -16.25 24.70 -64.02
C ARG A 395 -17.30 24.71 -65.15
N ALA A 396 -16.94 25.20 -66.29
CA ALA A 396 -17.86 25.25 -67.48
C ALA A 396 -18.12 23.86 -68.07
N PHE A 397 -17.21 22.89 -67.91
CA PHE A 397 -17.34 21.51 -68.35
C PHE A 397 -17.79 20.51 -67.31
N ARG A 398 -18.12 20.98 -66.10
CA ARG A 398 -18.74 20.15 -65.08
C ARG A 398 -20.26 20.40 -65.07
N GLU A 399 -20.93 19.95 -66.10
CA GLU A 399 -22.32 19.61 -65.98
C GLU A 399 -22.44 18.26 -65.30
N LYS A 400 -23.16 18.26 -64.19
CA LYS A 400 -23.67 17.23 -63.29
C LYS A 400 -22.83 15.95 -63.10
#